data_6b61b6ba886003838afc4da39714f82e
#
_entry.id   6b61b6ba886003838afc4da39714f82e
#
_cell.length_a   1.000
_cell.length_b   1.000
_cell.length_c   1.000
_cell.angle_alpha   90.00
_cell.angle_beta   90.00
_cell.angle_gamma   90.00
#
_symmetry.space_group_name_H-M   'P 1'
#
loop_
_entity.id
_entity.type
_entity.pdbx_description
1 polymer ?
#
loop_
_entity_poly.entity_id
_entity_poly.type
_entity_poly.pdbx_seq_one_letter_code
_entity_poly.pdbx_strand_id
1 'polypeptide(L)'
;HVYMAFVAVEDKRFFRHDGVDVVRVASALLTNLKSGGKKEGASTITQQLIKNTHLSGEKTYKRKLNEMILARELERNFSKTEILEMYLNTIYFGRSSYGIESAANVYFGKTAHELTVAEAATLAAMIKAPNVYAPDKNAGKCLVRRNRVLDLMCKQGVISQNDCNAAKATEVAYTPYSGNNVHGYTDGAIAEACRLLNLTEAELLAGRYVIETFCDSETQNALSKLVAADETTDKEGNLTSLSATMCTSDGKVTACAYRGTFLTRRQAGSTLKPIAVYTPAFDVGACSVVSPVLDEKTDFNG
;
A
#
# COMPACT_ATOMS: atom_id res chain seq x y z
N HIS A 1 3.92 -22.14 -1.13
CA HIS A 1 4.14 -21.91 0.33
C HIS A 1 3.84 -20.48 0.75
N VAL A 2 4.04 -19.49 -0.10
CA VAL A 2 3.81 -18.07 0.24
C VAL A 2 2.38 -17.85 0.74
N TYR A 3 1.37 -18.20 -0.05
CA TYR A 3 -0.04 -18.00 0.30
C TYR A 3 -0.46 -18.80 1.56
N MET A 4 0.13 -19.96 1.75
CA MET A 4 -0.19 -20.82 2.90
C MET A 4 0.33 -20.27 4.23
N ALA A 5 1.31 -19.38 4.24
CA ALA A 5 1.73 -18.67 5.46
C ALA A 5 0.58 -17.83 6.04
N PHE A 6 -0.20 -17.18 5.18
CA PHE A 6 -1.36 -16.37 5.56
C PHE A 6 -2.52 -17.24 6.02
N VAL A 7 -2.82 -18.30 5.29
CA VAL A 7 -3.85 -19.28 5.67
C VAL A 7 -3.53 -19.90 7.03
N ALA A 8 -2.27 -20.28 7.26
CA ALA A 8 -1.85 -20.92 8.50
C ALA A 8 -2.06 -20.03 9.73
N VAL A 9 -1.88 -18.72 9.63
CA VAL A 9 -1.96 -17.81 10.76
C VAL A 9 -3.34 -17.17 10.91
N GLU A 10 -4.02 -16.86 9.82
CA GLU A 10 -5.31 -16.14 9.85
C GLU A 10 -6.50 -17.09 9.85
N ASP A 11 -6.44 -18.16 9.06
CA ASP A 11 -7.58 -19.03 8.85
C ASP A 11 -7.18 -20.49 8.50
N LYS A 12 -6.69 -21.22 9.48
CA LYS A 12 -6.20 -22.61 9.31
C LYS A 12 -7.22 -23.59 8.69
N ARG A 13 -8.50 -23.25 8.69
CA ARG A 13 -9.59 -24.07 8.13
C ARG A 13 -10.18 -23.45 6.85
N PHE A 14 -9.52 -22.49 6.23
CA PHE A 14 -9.99 -21.75 5.08
C PHE A 14 -10.59 -22.63 3.99
N PHE A 15 -9.95 -23.74 3.66
CA PHE A 15 -10.44 -24.69 2.65
C PHE A 15 -11.55 -25.64 3.13
N ARG A 16 -12.07 -25.47 4.35
CA ARG A 16 -13.04 -26.39 4.99
C ARG A 16 -14.36 -25.74 5.39
N HIS A 17 -14.56 -24.47 5.11
CA HIS A 17 -15.79 -23.74 5.42
C HIS A 17 -16.22 -22.86 4.24
N ASP A 18 -17.47 -22.41 4.26
CA ASP A 18 -18.07 -21.58 3.22
C ASP A 18 -18.26 -20.13 3.71
N GLY A 19 -17.16 -19.38 3.80
CA GLY A 19 -17.12 -17.98 4.21
C GLY A 19 -17.11 -17.74 5.72
N VAL A 20 -17.76 -18.60 6.50
CA VAL A 20 -17.82 -18.50 7.97
C VAL A 20 -17.43 -19.82 8.61
N ASP A 21 -16.40 -19.82 9.46
CA ASP A 21 -16.03 -21.01 10.23
C ASP A 21 -16.83 -21.10 11.54
N VAL A 22 -17.99 -21.78 11.48
CA VAL A 22 -18.91 -21.94 12.61
C VAL A 22 -18.24 -22.67 13.77
N VAL A 23 -17.35 -23.63 13.50
CA VAL A 23 -16.62 -24.38 14.53
C VAL A 23 -15.67 -23.45 15.28
N ARG A 24 -14.97 -22.58 14.54
CA ARG A 24 -14.06 -21.59 15.15
C ARG A 24 -14.84 -20.52 15.92
N VAL A 25 -16.01 -20.12 15.45
CA VAL A 25 -16.89 -19.17 16.17
C VAL A 25 -17.32 -19.77 17.51
N ALA A 26 -17.79 -21.02 17.52
CA ALA A 26 -18.19 -21.72 18.75
C ALA A 26 -17.01 -21.89 19.72
N SER A 27 -15.83 -22.29 19.22
CA SER A 27 -14.61 -22.42 20.02
C SER A 27 -14.18 -21.09 20.64
N ALA A 28 -14.17 -20.02 19.86
CA ALA A 28 -13.81 -18.69 20.34
C ALA A 28 -14.80 -18.16 21.39
N LEU A 29 -16.09 -18.41 21.24
CA LEU A 29 -17.10 -18.06 22.23
C LEU A 29 -16.82 -18.76 23.56
N LEU A 30 -16.55 -20.07 23.56
CA LEU A 30 -16.23 -20.84 24.76
C LEU A 30 -14.93 -20.35 25.42
N THR A 31 -13.90 -20.07 24.64
CA THR A 31 -12.61 -19.57 25.13
C THR A 31 -12.74 -18.19 25.76
N ASN A 32 -13.48 -17.29 25.11
CA ASN A 32 -13.70 -15.93 25.59
C ASN A 32 -14.56 -15.88 26.85
N LEU A 33 -15.58 -16.76 26.98
CA LEU A 33 -16.39 -16.92 28.19
C LEU A 33 -15.54 -17.41 29.35
N LYS A 34 -14.70 -18.44 29.15
CA LYS A 34 -13.83 -18.98 30.19
C LYS A 34 -12.73 -17.99 30.64
N SER A 35 -12.27 -17.12 29.76
CA SER A 35 -11.17 -16.19 30.06
C SER A 35 -11.61 -14.84 30.58
N GLY A 36 -12.91 -14.57 30.67
CA GLY A 36 -13.46 -13.25 31.07
C GLY A 36 -13.12 -12.10 30.12
N GLY A 37 -12.66 -12.38 28.90
CA GLY A 37 -12.27 -11.35 27.94
C GLY A 37 -12.04 -11.87 26.52
N LYS A 38 -11.85 -10.94 25.56
CA LYS A 38 -11.68 -11.26 24.15
C LYS A 38 -10.25 -11.76 23.87
N LYS A 39 -10.03 -13.05 24.02
CA LYS A 39 -8.73 -13.71 23.79
C LYS A 39 -8.55 -14.24 22.37
N GLU A 40 -9.62 -14.67 21.72
CA GLU A 40 -9.57 -15.34 20.42
C GLU A 40 -10.52 -14.67 19.42
N GLY A 41 -10.03 -14.43 18.19
CA GLY A 41 -10.80 -13.94 17.07
C GLY A 41 -11.22 -15.08 16.13
N ALA A 42 -12.45 -15.05 15.65
CA ALA A 42 -13.02 -16.10 14.81
C ALA A 42 -13.31 -15.64 13.36
N SER A 43 -12.84 -14.48 12.94
CA SER A 43 -13.06 -14.00 11.56
C SER A 43 -12.21 -14.80 10.58
N THR A 44 -12.83 -15.21 9.47
CA THR A 44 -12.19 -15.91 8.36
C THR A 44 -11.49 -14.93 7.42
N ILE A 45 -10.64 -15.43 6.50
CA ILE A 45 -10.04 -14.65 5.42
C ILE A 45 -11.12 -13.99 4.57
N THR A 46 -12.17 -14.71 4.20
CA THR A 46 -13.31 -14.20 3.42
C THR A 46 -14.02 -13.04 4.13
N GLN A 47 -14.24 -13.18 5.45
CA GLN A 47 -14.82 -12.11 6.26
C GLN A 47 -13.90 -10.89 6.37
N GLN A 48 -12.58 -11.09 6.44
CA GLN A 48 -11.62 -9.99 6.45
C GLN A 48 -11.60 -9.25 5.12
N LEU A 49 -11.68 -9.98 4.00
CA LEU A 49 -11.78 -9.39 2.66
C LEU A 49 -13.02 -8.49 2.56
N ILE A 50 -14.21 -9.01 2.88
CA ILE A 50 -15.46 -8.23 2.87
C ILE A 50 -15.36 -7.00 3.78
N LYS A 51 -14.83 -7.17 4.98
CA LYS A 51 -14.64 -6.06 5.92
C LYS A 51 -13.76 -4.94 5.34
N ASN A 52 -12.69 -5.31 4.65
CA ASN A 52 -11.71 -4.35 4.14
C ASN A 52 -12.17 -3.64 2.85
N THR A 53 -13.09 -4.25 2.09
CA THR A 53 -13.49 -3.76 0.76
C THR A 53 -14.91 -3.18 0.69
N HIS A 54 -15.84 -3.66 1.52
CA HIS A 54 -17.27 -3.34 1.37
C HIS A 54 -17.95 -2.78 2.62
N LEU A 55 -17.26 -2.71 3.76
CA LEU A 55 -17.89 -2.32 5.02
C LEU A 55 -17.21 -1.11 5.66
N SER A 56 -18.03 -0.21 6.22
CA SER A 56 -17.55 0.92 7.02
C SER A 56 -16.80 0.46 8.27
N GLY A 57 -15.94 1.34 8.81
CA GLY A 57 -15.14 1.07 10.02
C GLY A 57 -15.93 0.90 11.32
N GLU A 58 -17.26 1.07 11.31
CA GLU A 58 -18.12 0.98 12.48
C GLU A 58 -18.15 -0.43 13.08
N LYS A 59 -18.11 -0.53 14.40
CA LYS A 59 -18.11 -1.80 15.14
C LYS A 59 -19.50 -2.13 15.67
N THR A 60 -20.44 -2.47 14.77
CA THR A 60 -21.81 -2.83 15.14
C THR A 60 -22.11 -4.32 14.90
N TYR A 61 -23.07 -4.87 15.65
CA TYR A 61 -23.55 -6.24 15.40
C TYR A 61 -24.20 -6.38 14.02
N LYS A 62 -24.91 -5.38 13.55
CA LYS A 62 -25.52 -5.32 12.22
C LYS A 62 -24.45 -5.44 11.12
N ARG A 63 -23.37 -4.68 11.24
CA ARG A 63 -22.23 -4.78 10.31
C ARG A 63 -21.62 -6.20 10.33
N LYS A 64 -21.45 -6.81 11.52
CA LYS A 64 -20.88 -8.17 11.63
C LYS A 64 -21.79 -9.23 10.99
N LEU A 65 -23.10 -9.07 11.10
CA LEU A 65 -24.05 -9.95 10.42
C LEU A 65 -23.97 -9.80 8.90
N ASN A 66 -23.93 -8.57 8.40
CA ASN A 66 -23.75 -8.30 6.97
C ASN A 66 -22.44 -8.87 6.44
N GLU A 67 -21.34 -8.72 7.19
CA GLU A 67 -20.04 -9.34 6.87
C GLU A 67 -20.14 -10.86 6.69
N MET A 68 -20.89 -11.54 7.56
CA MET A 68 -21.08 -12.98 7.48
C MET A 68 -21.95 -13.40 6.26
N ILE A 69 -22.99 -12.63 5.97
CA ILE A 69 -23.87 -12.88 4.81
C ILE A 69 -23.09 -12.68 3.51
N LEU A 70 -22.42 -11.57 3.37
CA LEU A 70 -21.62 -11.25 2.18
C LEU A 70 -20.44 -12.22 2.00
N ALA A 71 -19.80 -12.66 3.09
CA ALA A 71 -18.74 -13.66 3.01
C ALA A 71 -19.24 -15.00 2.45
N ARG A 72 -20.45 -15.43 2.81
CA ARG A 72 -21.06 -16.64 2.24
C ARG A 72 -21.47 -16.46 0.79
N GLU A 73 -21.95 -15.27 0.42
CA GLU A 73 -22.30 -14.96 -0.96
C GLU A 73 -21.05 -14.93 -1.86
N LEU A 74 -19.95 -14.35 -1.36
CA LEU A 74 -18.68 -14.35 -2.08
C LEU A 74 -18.19 -15.77 -2.37
N GLU A 75 -18.27 -16.69 -1.39
CA GLU A 75 -17.86 -18.08 -1.54
C GLU A 75 -18.77 -18.92 -2.46
N ARG A 76 -19.97 -18.46 -2.75
CA ARG A 76 -20.84 -19.08 -3.78
C ARG A 76 -20.43 -18.72 -5.20
N ASN A 77 -19.83 -17.53 -5.37
CA ASN A 77 -19.53 -16.98 -6.68
C ASN A 77 -18.06 -17.10 -7.07
N PHE A 78 -17.16 -17.28 -6.09
CA PHE A 78 -15.72 -17.35 -6.31
C PHE A 78 -15.11 -18.56 -5.61
N SER A 79 -14.10 -19.14 -6.25
CA SER A 79 -13.33 -20.23 -5.68
C SER A 79 -12.46 -19.76 -4.50
N LYS A 80 -12.04 -20.67 -3.66
CA LYS A 80 -11.11 -20.40 -2.55
C LYS A 80 -9.81 -19.72 -3.01
N THR A 81 -9.31 -20.11 -4.17
CA THR A 81 -8.07 -19.55 -4.73
C THR A 81 -8.28 -18.09 -5.14
N GLU A 82 -9.37 -17.78 -5.82
CA GLU A 82 -9.70 -16.41 -6.21
C GLU A 82 -9.94 -15.50 -4.99
N ILE A 83 -10.63 -16.01 -3.96
CA ILE A 83 -10.84 -15.27 -2.71
C ILE A 83 -9.52 -14.99 -2.00
N LEU A 84 -8.61 -15.97 -1.97
CA LEU A 84 -7.30 -15.80 -1.36
C LEU A 84 -6.44 -14.80 -2.14
N GLU A 85 -6.49 -14.83 -3.46
CA GLU A 85 -5.83 -13.86 -4.34
C GLU A 85 -6.38 -12.45 -4.10
N MET A 86 -7.70 -12.25 -4.11
CA MET A 86 -8.33 -10.98 -3.79
C MET A 86 -7.91 -10.46 -2.41
N TYR A 87 -7.90 -11.33 -1.40
CA TYR A 87 -7.47 -10.98 -0.05
C TYR A 87 -6.03 -10.50 -0.02
N LEU A 88 -5.10 -11.26 -0.60
CA LEU A 88 -3.68 -10.95 -0.60
C LEU A 88 -3.34 -9.69 -1.41
N ASN A 89 -4.16 -9.35 -2.40
CA ASN A 89 -4.00 -8.13 -3.19
C ASN A 89 -4.58 -6.87 -2.51
N THR A 90 -5.41 -7.04 -1.46
CA THR A 90 -6.09 -5.90 -0.80
C THR A 90 -5.61 -5.58 0.60
N ILE A 91 -4.95 -6.52 1.28
CA ILE A 91 -4.54 -6.30 2.67
C ILE A 91 -3.39 -5.29 2.79
N TYR A 92 -3.43 -4.51 3.85
CA TYR A 92 -2.42 -3.51 4.16
C TYR A 92 -1.25 -4.10 4.95
N PHE A 93 -0.02 -3.88 4.48
CA PHE A 93 1.22 -4.36 5.08
C PHE A 93 2.05 -3.27 5.79
N GLY A 94 1.57 -2.04 5.84
CA GLY A 94 2.36 -0.90 6.29
C GLY A 94 3.15 -0.23 5.16
N ARG A 95 3.80 0.91 5.44
CA ARG A 95 4.61 1.66 4.45
C ARG A 95 3.84 1.99 3.17
N SER A 96 2.55 2.32 3.29
CA SER A 96 1.64 2.52 2.15
C SER A 96 1.54 1.33 1.18
N SER A 97 1.91 0.12 1.62
CA SER A 97 1.87 -1.10 0.80
C SER A 97 0.54 -1.82 0.98
N TYR A 98 -0.25 -1.83 -0.05
CA TYR A 98 -1.44 -2.66 -0.21
C TYR A 98 -1.12 -3.79 -1.18
N GLY A 99 -1.48 -5.00 -0.81
CA GLY A 99 -1.20 -6.21 -1.58
C GLY A 99 0.19 -6.80 -1.36
N ILE A 100 0.26 -8.12 -1.55
CA ILE A 100 1.46 -8.92 -1.28
C ILE A 100 2.62 -8.59 -2.24
N GLU A 101 2.33 -8.27 -3.50
CA GLU A 101 3.34 -7.91 -4.48
C GLU A 101 4.03 -6.60 -4.11
N SER A 102 3.24 -5.58 -3.78
CA SER A 102 3.76 -4.31 -3.29
C SER A 102 4.57 -4.48 -2.01
N ALA A 103 4.09 -5.30 -1.07
CA ALA A 103 4.79 -5.56 0.18
C ALA A 103 6.11 -6.32 -0.04
N ALA A 104 6.14 -7.32 -0.92
CA ALA A 104 7.35 -8.06 -1.27
C ALA A 104 8.42 -7.13 -1.84
N ASN A 105 8.02 -6.24 -2.74
CA ASN A 105 8.93 -5.25 -3.32
C ASN A 105 9.43 -4.24 -2.27
N VAL A 106 8.53 -3.62 -1.49
CA VAL A 106 8.86 -2.58 -0.51
C VAL A 106 9.72 -3.10 0.64
N TYR A 107 9.49 -4.33 1.09
CA TYR A 107 10.23 -4.89 2.23
C TYR A 107 11.48 -5.66 1.81
N PHE A 108 11.46 -6.31 0.64
CA PHE A 108 12.54 -7.24 0.26
C PHE A 108 13.14 -6.97 -1.11
N GLY A 109 12.58 -6.05 -1.91
CA GLY A 109 13.04 -5.78 -3.29
C GLY A 109 12.82 -6.96 -4.24
N LYS A 110 11.78 -7.77 -3.99
CA LYS A 110 11.47 -9.02 -4.70
C LYS A 110 10.01 -9.02 -5.16
N THR A 111 9.71 -9.87 -6.12
CA THR A 111 8.32 -10.25 -6.42
C THR A 111 7.78 -11.21 -5.35
N ALA A 112 6.45 -11.33 -5.24
CA ALA A 112 5.83 -12.24 -4.28
C ALA A 112 6.21 -13.72 -4.53
N HIS A 113 6.49 -14.09 -5.78
CA HIS A 113 6.93 -15.44 -6.15
C HIS A 113 8.36 -15.80 -5.67
N GLU A 114 9.21 -14.81 -5.53
CA GLU A 114 10.60 -14.96 -5.11
C GLU A 114 10.76 -14.99 -3.58
N LEU A 115 9.69 -14.75 -2.83
CA LEU A 115 9.74 -14.76 -1.38
C LEU A 115 10.16 -16.14 -0.84
N THR A 116 11.14 -16.13 0.02
CA THR A 116 11.50 -17.30 0.83
C THR A 116 10.45 -17.62 1.86
N VAL A 117 10.48 -18.80 2.46
CA VAL A 117 9.59 -19.20 3.55
C VAL A 117 9.66 -18.22 4.74
N ALA A 118 10.87 -17.75 5.08
CA ALA A 118 11.10 -16.81 6.17
C ALA A 118 10.51 -15.42 5.86
N GLU A 119 10.66 -14.92 4.63
CA GLU A 119 10.10 -13.65 4.18
C GLU A 119 8.57 -13.69 4.12
N ALA A 120 8.00 -14.75 3.55
CA ALA A 120 6.55 -14.96 3.51
C ALA A 120 5.93 -15.03 4.93
N ALA A 121 6.59 -15.74 5.85
CA ALA A 121 6.18 -15.78 7.24
C ALA A 121 6.32 -14.42 7.95
N THR A 122 7.29 -13.59 7.55
CA THR A 122 7.45 -12.22 8.03
C THR A 122 6.27 -11.34 7.60
N LEU A 123 5.91 -11.35 6.31
CA LEU A 123 4.74 -10.60 5.82
C LEU A 123 3.45 -11.09 6.50
N ALA A 124 3.24 -12.39 6.60
CA ALA A 124 2.06 -12.96 7.29
C ALA A 124 2.01 -12.57 8.78
N ALA A 125 3.15 -12.42 9.43
CA ALA A 125 3.23 -11.94 10.81
C ALA A 125 2.78 -10.48 10.97
N MET A 126 2.98 -9.65 9.95
CA MET A 126 2.70 -8.21 10.01
C MET A 126 1.22 -7.85 9.92
N ILE A 127 0.39 -8.66 9.25
CA ILE A 127 -1.02 -8.33 8.95
C ILE A 127 -1.81 -7.93 10.19
N LYS A 128 -1.54 -8.55 11.33
CA LYS A 128 -2.28 -8.26 12.58
C LYS A 128 -2.16 -6.80 13.03
N ALA A 129 -1.00 -6.21 12.87
CA ALA A 129 -0.70 -4.82 13.20
C ALA A 129 0.63 -4.40 12.52
N PRO A 130 0.61 -3.96 11.25
CA PRO A 130 1.83 -3.65 10.50
C PRO A 130 2.72 -2.64 11.22
N ASN A 131 2.14 -1.59 11.82
CA ASN A 131 2.87 -0.56 12.54
C ASN A 131 3.58 -1.08 13.83
N VAL A 132 3.27 -2.30 14.28
CA VAL A 132 3.87 -2.91 15.48
C VAL A 132 4.84 -4.03 15.13
N TYR A 133 4.52 -4.79 14.08
CA TYR A 133 5.23 -6.02 13.71
C TYR A 133 6.10 -5.88 12.46
N ALA A 134 6.12 -4.71 11.81
CA ALA A 134 7.07 -4.46 10.73
C ALA A 134 8.52 -4.51 11.27
N PRO A 135 9.46 -5.11 10.53
CA PRO A 135 10.83 -5.34 11.00
C PRO A 135 11.58 -4.05 11.35
N ASP A 136 11.30 -2.96 10.64
CA ASP A 136 11.83 -1.60 10.89
C ASP A 136 11.22 -0.92 12.11
N LYS A 137 10.04 -1.32 12.55
CA LYS A 137 9.38 -0.75 13.74
C LYS A 137 9.79 -1.49 15.02
N ASN A 138 9.86 -2.81 14.96
CA ASN A 138 10.29 -3.61 16.10
C ASN A 138 10.77 -5.00 15.65
N ALA A 139 12.05 -5.12 15.35
CA ALA A 139 12.65 -6.37 14.87
C ALA A 139 12.41 -7.55 15.83
N GLY A 140 12.50 -7.34 17.14
CA GLY A 140 12.28 -8.39 18.13
C GLY A 140 10.85 -8.93 18.14
N LYS A 141 9.84 -8.04 18.12
CA LYS A 141 8.43 -8.45 18.03
C LYS A 141 8.12 -9.11 16.69
N CYS A 142 8.70 -8.60 15.62
CA CYS A 142 8.60 -9.18 14.28
C CYS A 142 9.11 -10.63 14.29
N LEU A 143 10.33 -10.85 14.80
CA LEU A 143 10.98 -12.15 14.86
C LEU A 143 10.14 -13.17 15.66
N VAL A 144 9.70 -12.80 16.85
CA VAL A 144 8.87 -13.68 17.70
C VAL A 144 7.58 -14.07 16.98
N ARG A 145 6.93 -13.11 16.31
CA ARG A 145 5.68 -13.39 15.60
C ARG A 145 5.89 -14.18 14.31
N ARG A 146 6.96 -13.90 13.53
CA ARG A 146 7.38 -14.70 12.38
C ARG A 146 7.60 -16.16 12.77
N ASN A 147 8.35 -16.40 13.84
CA ASN A 147 8.63 -17.75 14.31
C ASN A 147 7.34 -18.49 14.71
N ARG A 148 6.36 -17.79 15.30
CA ARG A 148 5.04 -18.37 15.55
C ARG A 148 4.30 -18.75 14.25
N VAL A 149 4.39 -17.95 13.20
CA VAL A 149 3.81 -18.29 11.88
C VAL A 149 4.48 -19.55 11.32
N LEU A 150 5.82 -19.64 11.36
CA LEU A 150 6.57 -20.82 10.94
C LEU A 150 6.16 -22.08 11.72
N ASP A 151 5.98 -21.96 13.04
CA ASP A 151 5.47 -23.08 13.85
C ASP A 151 4.06 -23.54 13.44
N LEU A 152 3.18 -22.59 13.10
CA LEU A 152 1.85 -22.91 12.63
C LEU A 152 1.88 -23.58 11.25
N MET A 153 2.74 -23.11 10.34
CA MET A 153 2.94 -23.71 9.03
C MET A 153 3.44 -25.16 9.16
N CYS A 154 4.45 -25.39 9.99
CA CYS A 154 4.97 -26.73 10.27
C CYS A 154 3.90 -27.63 10.89
N LYS A 155 3.20 -27.18 11.92
CA LYS A 155 2.13 -27.95 12.60
C LYS A 155 0.98 -28.32 11.68
N GLN A 156 0.75 -27.54 10.63
CA GLN A 156 -0.28 -27.79 9.61
C GLN A 156 0.23 -28.57 8.40
N GLY A 157 1.50 -28.99 8.40
CA GLY A 157 2.11 -29.74 7.30
C GLY A 157 2.36 -28.94 6.04
N VAL A 158 2.34 -27.60 6.12
CA VAL A 158 2.64 -26.69 4.99
C VAL A 158 4.13 -26.70 4.63
N ILE A 159 4.99 -26.81 5.65
CA ILE A 159 6.44 -26.94 5.52
C ILE A 159 6.93 -28.10 6.41
N SER A 160 8.08 -28.65 6.05
CA SER A 160 8.72 -29.67 6.90
C SER A 160 9.32 -29.07 8.17
N GLN A 161 9.63 -29.94 9.15
CA GLN A 161 10.32 -29.50 10.37
C GLN A 161 11.71 -28.93 10.07
N ASN A 162 12.40 -29.50 9.09
CA ASN A 162 13.73 -29.03 8.66
C ASN A 162 13.63 -27.62 8.04
N ASP A 163 12.65 -27.40 7.14
CA ASP A 163 12.43 -26.08 6.55
C ASP A 163 12.02 -25.03 7.60
N CYS A 164 11.21 -25.43 8.59
CA CYS A 164 10.85 -24.56 9.68
C CYS A 164 12.06 -24.12 10.50
N ASN A 165 12.95 -25.08 10.84
CA ASN A 165 14.16 -24.80 11.61
C ASN A 165 15.14 -23.92 10.79
N ALA A 166 15.32 -24.21 9.52
CA ALA A 166 16.14 -23.42 8.60
C ALA A 166 15.60 -21.98 8.48
N ALA A 167 14.30 -21.83 8.24
CA ALA A 167 13.65 -20.52 8.14
C ALA A 167 13.73 -19.70 9.45
N LYS A 168 13.67 -20.34 10.61
CA LYS A 168 13.86 -19.67 11.90
C LYS A 168 15.29 -19.21 12.13
N ALA A 169 16.28 -19.98 11.68
CA ALA A 169 17.69 -19.63 11.77
C ALA A 169 18.11 -18.53 10.78
N THR A 170 17.32 -18.33 9.71
CA THR A 170 17.61 -17.32 8.70
C THR A 170 17.36 -15.92 9.23
N GLU A 171 18.36 -15.05 9.15
CA GLU A 171 18.20 -13.63 9.28
C GLU A 171 17.52 -13.09 8.02
N VAL A 172 16.40 -12.41 8.19
CA VAL A 172 15.65 -11.83 7.07
C VAL A 172 16.12 -10.39 6.90
N ALA A 173 16.95 -10.18 5.89
CA ALA A 173 17.32 -8.84 5.43
C ALA A 173 16.06 -8.16 4.86
N TYR A 174 15.86 -6.91 5.20
CA TYR A 174 14.77 -6.09 4.69
C TYR A 174 15.30 -4.71 4.27
N THR A 175 14.62 -4.09 3.33
CA THR A 175 14.95 -2.72 2.91
C THR A 175 14.63 -1.76 4.07
N PRO A 176 15.61 -1.02 4.61
CA PRO A 176 15.37 -0.07 5.68
C PRO A 176 14.34 0.98 5.25
N TYR A 177 13.42 1.30 6.15
CA TYR A 177 12.54 2.43 5.95
C TYR A 177 13.31 3.70 6.25
N SER A 178 13.82 4.37 5.24
CA SER A 178 14.20 5.76 5.36
C SER A 178 12.90 6.55 5.42
N GLY A 179 12.66 7.35 6.46
CA GLY A 179 11.45 8.17 6.58
C GLY A 179 11.20 9.14 5.40
N ASN A 180 12.11 9.16 4.45
CA ASN A 180 12.06 9.87 3.17
C ASN A 180 11.40 9.00 2.10
N ASN A 181 10.12 8.60 2.31
CA ASN A 181 9.38 7.96 1.24
C ASN A 181 9.25 8.90 0.05
N VAL A 182 9.98 8.57 -0.99
CA VAL A 182 9.71 9.13 -2.30
C VAL A 182 8.48 8.41 -2.84
N HIS A 183 7.35 9.07 -2.73
CA HIS A 183 6.11 8.59 -3.33
C HIS A 183 6.25 8.71 -4.84
N GLY A 184 5.82 7.67 -5.51
CA GLY A 184 6.02 7.56 -6.94
C GLY A 184 4.76 7.87 -7.75
N TYR A 185 4.89 7.61 -9.02
CA TYR A 185 3.86 7.74 -10.04
C TYR A 185 2.55 7.00 -9.68
N THR A 186 2.68 5.83 -9.07
CA THR A 186 1.54 4.96 -8.71
C THR A 186 0.54 5.65 -7.80
N ASP A 187 1.01 6.41 -6.79
CA ASP A 187 0.11 7.12 -5.86
C ASP A 187 -0.74 8.16 -6.58
N GLY A 188 -0.13 8.88 -7.54
CA GLY A 188 -0.84 9.84 -8.38
C GLY A 188 -1.86 9.17 -9.30
N ALA A 189 -1.50 8.07 -9.94
CA ALA A 189 -2.38 7.30 -10.81
C ALA A 189 -3.58 6.72 -10.04
N ILE A 190 -3.36 6.19 -8.85
CA ILE A 190 -4.44 5.68 -7.97
C ILE A 190 -5.36 6.82 -7.55
N ALA A 191 -4.81 7.95 -7.08
CA ALA A 191 -5.60 9.09 -6.65
C ALA A 191 -6.47 9.66 -7.80
N GLU A 192 -5.92 9.74 -9.01
CA GLU A 192 -6.66 10.18 -10.18
C GLU A 192 -7.74 9.18 -10.61
N ALA A 193 -7.43 7.89 -10.62
CA ALA A 193 -8.41 6.85 -10.92
C ALA A 193 -9.58 6.86 -9.92
N CYS A 194 -9.31 7.01 -8.62
CA CYS A 194 -10.34 7.18 -7.60
C CYS A 194 -11.22 8.39 -7.87
N ARG A 195 -10.62 9.52 -8.24
CA ARG A 195 -11.34 10.76 -8.57
C ARG A 195 -12.22 10.60 -9.82
N LEU A 196 -11.68 10.00 -10.89
CA LEU A 196 -12.39 9.81 -12.17
C LEU A 196 -13.57 8.84 -12.05
N LEU A 197 -13.40 7.78 -11.27
CA LEU A 197 -14.41 6.73 -11.08
C LEU A 197 -15.33 7.01 -9.89
N ASN A 198 -15.07 8.07 -9.10
CA ASN A 198 -15.75 8.38 -7.85
C ASN A 198 -15.75 7.19 -6.86
N LEU A 199 -14.59 6.55 -6.73
CA LEU A 199 -14.37 5.42 -5.85
C LEU A 199 -13.40 5.78 -4.73
N THR A 200 -13.51 5.08 -3.62
CA THR A 200 -12.46 5.04 -2.60
C THR A 200 -11.30 4.18 -3.09
N GLU A 201 -10.11 4.37 -2.53
CA GLU A 201 -8.94 3.53 -2.84
C GLU A 201 -9.21 2.04 -2.56
N ALA A 202 -9.93 1.73 -1.48
CA ALA A 202 -10.29 0.36 -1.15
C ALA A 202 -11.23 -0.28 -2.21
N GLU A 203 -12.19 0.47 -2.74
CA GLU A 203 -13.09 0.02 -3.81
C GLU A 203 -12.34 -0.14 -5.14
N LEU A 204 -11.42 0.79 -5.45
CA LEU A 204 -10.58 0.70 -6.64
C LEU A 204 -9.72 -0.58 -6.61
N LEU A 205 -9.04 -0.83 -5.49
CA LEU A 205 -8.19 -2.01 -5.30
C LEU A 205 -8.98 -3.33 -5.32
N ALA A 206 -10.22 -3.33 -4.85
CA ALA A 206 -11.11 -4.49 -4.89
C ALA A 206 -11.70 -4.75 -6.29
N GLY A 207 -11.79 -3.73 -7.13
CA GLY A 207 -12.54 -3.73 -8.38
C GLY A 207 -11.85 -4.38 -9.58
N ARG A 208 -10.64 -4.96 -9.44
CA ARG A 208 -9.85 -5.56 -10.54
C ARG A 208 -9.65 -4.62 -11.73
N TYR A 209 -9.52 -3.33 -11.49
CA TYR A 209 -9.24 -2.36 -12.53
C TYR A 209 -7.81 -2.51 -13.05
N VAL A 210 -7.66 -2.34 -14.35
CA VAL A 210 -6.35 -2.15 -14.99
C VAL A 210 -6.20 -0.67 -15.26
N ILE A 211 -5.19 -0.04 -14.67
CA ILE A 211 -4.89 1.37 -14.86
C ILE A 211 -3.71 1.45 -15.84
N GLU A 212 -4.02 1.78 -17.08
CA GLU A 212 -3.00 2.05 -18.09
C GLU A 212 -2.51 3.48 -17.96
N THR A 213 -1.19 3.66 -17.98
CA THR A 213 -0.56 4.97 -17.78
C THR A 213 0.56 5.19 -18.81
N PHE A 214 1.04 6.42 -18.88
CA PHE A 214 2.20 6.80 -19.70
C PHE A 214 3.53 6.72 -18.93
N CYS A 215 3.58 6.01 -17.80
CA CYS A 215 4.78 5.89 -16.99
C CYS A 215 5.93 5.27 -17.78
N ASP A 216 7.02 6.00 -17.88
CA ASP A 216 8.29 5.48 -18.37
C ASP A 216 9.15 5.03 -17.18
N SER A 217 9.42 3.73 -17.09
CA SER A 217 10.07 3.13 -15.93
C SER A 217 11.50 3.62 -15.71
N GLU A 218 12.24 3.92 -16.76
CA GLU A 218 13.61 4.41 -16.66
C GLU A 218 13.62 5.85 -16.13
N THR A 219 12.80 6.71 -16.72
CA THR A 219 12.61 8.10 -16.28
C THR A 219 12.06 8.16 -14.85
N GLN A 220 11.09 7.32 -14.50
CA GLN A 220 10.54 7.24 -13.14
C GLN A 220 11.61 6.85 -12.12
N ASN A 221 12.42 5.84 -12.42
CA ASN A 221 13.50 5.40 -11.54
C ASN A 221 14.58 6.49 -11.36
N ALA A 222 14.94 7.19 -12.43
CA ALA A 222 15.91 8.28 -12.37
C ALA A 222 15.35 9.44 -11.51
N LEU A 223 14.11 9.86 -11.75
CA LEU A 223 13.46 10.93 -11.00
C LEU A 223 13.32 10.58 -9.51
N SER A 224 12.93 9.35 -9.20
CA SER A 224 12.80 8.86 -7.82
C SER A 224 14.15 8.91 -7.09
N LYS A 225 15.24 8.53 -7.75
CA LYS A 225 16.59 8.61 -7.17
C LYS A 225 17.02 10.07 -6.91
N LEU A 226 16.71 10.98 -7.83
CA LEU A 226 17.03 12.41 -7.65
C LEU A 226 16.28 13.01 -6.46
N VAL A 227 14.97 12.74 -6.34
CA VAL A 227 14.16 13.25 -5.22
C VAL A 227 14.59 12.61 -3.90
N ALA A 228 15.03 11.35 -3.90
CA ALA A 228 15.53 10.68 -2.71
C ALA A 228 16.91 11.19 -2.27
N ALA A 229 17.77 11.57 -3.21
CA ALA A 229 19.11 12.07 -2.94
C ALA A 229 19.15 13.55 -2.53
N ASP A 230 18.04 14.29 -2.69
CA ASP A 230 17.99 15.69 -2.29
C ASP A 230 17.99 15.82 -0.76
N GLU A 231 18.93 16.60 -0.22
CA GLU A 231 19.14 16.83 1.21
C GLU A 231 18.75 18.26 1.64
N THR A 232 18.00 18.97 0.81
CA THR A 232 17.59 20.34 1.12
C THR A 232 16.74 20.37 2.39
N THR A 233 17.21 21.16 3.36
CA THR A 233 16.55 21.34 4.66
C THR A 233 15.97 22.73 4.82
N ASP A 234 14.99 22.86 5.71
CA ASP A 234 14.49 24.15 6.18
C ASP A 234 15.45 24.78 7.21
N LYS A 235 15.07 25.94 7.74
CA LYS A 235 15.87 26.66 8.75
C LYS A 235 16.01 25.92 10.09
N GLU A 236 15.16 24.90 10.30
CA GLU A 236 15.10 24.07 11.50
C GLU A 236 15.84 22.75 11.32
N GLY A 237 16.42 22.52 10.12
CA GLY A 237 17.16 21.29 9.78
C GLY A 237 16.28 20.12 9.35
N ASN A 238 14.97 20.31 9.14
CA ASN A 238 14.08 19.27 8.61
C ASN A 238 14.15 19.24 7.08
N LEU A 239 14.10 18.05 6.51
CA LEU A 239 14.02 17.90 5.05
C LEU A 239 12.79 18.60 4.47
N THR A 240 12.99 19.45 3.47
CA THR A 240 11.91 20.16 2.79
C THR A 240 11.08 19.19 1.94
N SER A 241 9.78 19.50 1.78
CA SER A 241 8.96 18.77 0.80
C SER A 241 9.43 19.12 -0.61
N LEU A 242 9.62 18.09 -1.42
CA LEU A 242 10.03 18.20 -2.83
C LEU A 242 9.04 17.44 -3.70
N SER A 243 8.69 18.01 -4.83
CA SER A 243 7.85 17.35 -5.83
C SER A 243 8.40 17.64 -7.23
N ALA A 244 8.50 16.62 -8.05
CA ALA A 244 8.96 16.74 -9.43
C ALA A 244 8.05 15.88 -10.33
N THR A 245 7.71 16.42 -11.50
CA THR A 245 6.89 15.73 -12.50
C THR A 245 7.51 15.95 -13.86
N MET A 246 7.61 14.90 -14.65
CA MET A 246 8.03 14.94 -16.04
C MET A 246 6.86 14.61 -16.96
N CYS A 247 6.72 15.36 -18.02
CA CYS A 247 5.70 15.13 -19.04
C CYS A 247 6.28 15.32 -20.44
N THR A 248 5.64 14.70 -21.41
CA THR A 248 5.90 14.91 -22.83
C THR A 248 5.35 16.27 -23.28
N SER A 249 5.73 16.72 -24.46
CA SER A 249 5.23 18.00 -25.04
C SER A 249 3.72 18.00 -25.31
N ASP A 250 3.10 16.83 -25.43
CA ASP A 250 1.65 16.63 -25.57
C ASP A 250 0.92 16.44 -24.23
N GLY A 251 1.62 16.64 -23.10
CA GLY A 251 1.04 16.69 -21.76
C GLY A 251 0.90 15.35 -21.05
N LYS A 252 1.42 14.25 -21.60
CA LYS A 252 1.41 12.94 -20.94
C LYS A 252 2.43 12.90 -19.82
N VAL A 253 2.01 12.60 -18.60
CA VAL A 253 2.93 12.45 -17.44
C VAL A 253 3.68 11.14 -17.57
N THR A 254 5.02 11.21 -17.66
CA THR A 254 5.90 10.04 -17.81
C THR A 254 6.60 9.65 -16.53
N ALA A 255 6.79 10.58 -15.60
CA ALA A 255 7.33 10.30 -14.27
C ALA A 255 6.80 11.31 -13.25
N CYS A 256 6.64 10.86 -12.01
CA CYS A 256 6.27 11.72 -10.89
C CYS A 256 6.92 11.18 -9.61
N ALA A 257 7.63 12.04 -8.90
CA ALA A 257 8.22 11.70 -7.61
C ALA A 257 8.08 12.87 -6.64
N TYR A 258 7.79 12.56 -5.38
CA TYR A 258 7.68 13.58 -4.34
C TYR A 258 8.13 13.03 -2.98
N ARG A 259 8.53 13.95 -2.14
CA ARG A 259 8.84 13.73 -0.72
C ARG A 259 7.97 14.65 0.11
N GLY A 260 7.32 14.13 1.13
CA GLY A 260 6.36 14.86 1.95
C GLY A 260 4.92 14.64 1.51
N THR A 261 4.11 15.70 1.45
CA THR A 261 2.68 15.60 1.12
C THR A 261 2.46 15.72 -0.39
N PHE A 262 1.82 14.73 -0.98
CA PHE A 262 1.35 14.80 -2.36
C PHE A 262 0.21 15.83 -2.48
N LEU A 263 0.15 16.53 -3.62
CA LEU A 263 -0.86 17.57 -3.88
C LEU A 263 -0.82 18.78 -2.92
N THR A 264 0.34 19.20 -2.48
CA THR A 264 0.46 20.44 -1.73
C THR A 264 0.15 21.63 -2.64
N ARG A 265 -0.90 22.39 -2.32
CA ARG A 265 -1.18 23.67 -2.98
C ARG A 265 -0.13 24.66 -2.53
N ARG A 266 0.64 25.19 -3.47
CA ARG A 266 1.67 26.21 -3.23
C ARG A 266 1.43 27.41 -4.12
N GLN A 267 1.96 28.57 -3.72
CA GLN A 267 1.98 29.73 -4.59
C GLN A 267 2.85 29.41 -5.81
N ALA A 268 2.29 29.62 -6.99
CA ALA A 268 2.97 29.33 -8.23
C ALA A 268 4.18 30.27 -8.47
N GLY A 269 4.17 31.44 -7.87
CA GLY A 269 5.23 32.43 -8.05
C GLY A 269 5.50 32.71 -9.52
N SER A 270 6.75 32.79 -9.90
CA SER A 270 7.17 33.09 -11.28
C SER A 270 6.80 31.99 -12.30
N THR A 271 6.46 30.78 -11.87
CA THR A 271 6.02 29.70 -12.78
C THR A 271 4.65 29.97 -13.38
N LEU A 272 3.89 30.93 -12.85
CA LEU A 272 2.61 31.36 -13.42
C LEU A 272 2.78 32.30 -14.62
N LYS A 273 3.95 32.95 -14.78
CA LYS A 273 4.19 33.94 -15.84
C LYS A 273 3.90 33.44 -17.27
N PRO A 274 4.26 32.19 -17.66
CA PRO A 274 3.92 31.70 -18.99
C PRO A 274 2.42 31.76 -19.29
N ILE A 275 1.58 31.45 -18.31
CA ILE A 275 0.12 31.40 -18.48
C ILE A 275 -0.51 32.77 -18.28
N ALA A 276 -0.14 33.48 -17.21
CA ALA A 276 -0.82 34.73 -16.82
C ALA A 276 -0.29 35.98 -17.54
N VAL A 277 0.92 35.91 -18.05
CA VAL A 277 1.59 37.08 -18.66
C VAL A 277 1.93 36.84 -20.12
N TYR A 278 2.71 35.81 -20.44
CA TYR A 278 3.23 35.62 -21.77
C TYR A 278 2.16 35.13 -22.78
N THR A 279 1.33 34.17 -22.38
CA THR A 279 0.27 33.67 -23.29
C THR A 279 -0.71 34.78 -23.68
N PRO A 280 -1.27 35.58 -22.77
CA PRO A 280 -2.10 36.72 -23.18
C PRO A 280 -1.37 37.76 -23.99
N ALA A 281 -0.08 38.05 -23.72
CA ALA A 281 0.70 39.00 -24.48
C ALA A 281 0.97 38.52 -25.93
N PHE A 282 1.16 37.21 -26.11
CA PHE A 282 1.30 36.63 -27.44
C PHE A 282 -0.04 36.63 -28.20
N ASP A 283 -1.14 36.35 -27.51
CA ASP A 283 -2.48 36.25 -28.08
C ASP A 283 -2.96 37.60 -28.65
N VAL A 284 -2.64 38.68 -27.94
CA VAL A 284 -2.95 40.05 -28.43
C VAL A 284 -1.85 40.65 -29.29
N GLY A 285 -0.79 39.90 -29.60
CA GLY A 285 0.32 40.37 -30.43
C GLY A 285 1.22 41.44 -29.79
N ALA A 286 1.15 41.63 -28.49
CA ALA A 286 1.97 42.63 -27.78
C ALA A 286 3.45 42.25 -27.74
N CYS A 287 3.79 40.97 -27.81
CA CYS A 287 5.15 40.47 -27.92
C CYS A 287 5.18 39.10 -28.63
N SER A 288 6.36 38.62 -28.97
CA SER A 288 6.64 37.26 -29.46
C SER A 288 7.72 36.61 -28.66
N VAL A 289 7.99 35.32 -28.88
CA VAL A 289 9.05 34.57 -28.19
C VAL A 289 10.44 35.17 -28.32
N VAL A 290 10.65 35.98 -29.34
CA VAL A 290 11.93 36.66 -29.63
C VAL A 290 11.87 38.16 -29.41
N SER A 291 10.78 38.70 -28.86
CA SER A 291 10.70 40.13 -28.54
C SER A 291 11.66 40.49 -27.41
N PRO A 292 12.53 41.49 -27.59
CA PRO A 292 13.36 41.97 -26.51
C PRO A 292 12.50 42.66 -25.45
N VAL A 293 12.79 42.42 -24.20
CA VAL A 293 12.16 43.09 -23.05
C VAL A 293 13.18 43.99 -22.39
N LEU A 294 12.83 45.28 -22.28
CA LEU A 294 13.69 46.26 -21.61
C LEU A 294 13.58 46.07 -20.10
N ASP A 295 14.69 45.72 -19.45
CA ASP A 295 14.79 45.60 -17.99
C ASP A 295 15.27 46.92 -17.40
N GLU A 296 14.34 47.82 -17.16
CA GLU A 296 14.61 49.13 -16.54
C GLU A 296 13.69 49.32 -15.32
N LYS A 297 14.17 50.19 -14.40
CA LYS A 297 13.39 50.53 -13.25
C LYS A 297 12.16 51.34 -13.66
N THR A 298 11.01 50.70 -13.54
CA THR A 298 9.70 51.30 -13.85
C THR A 298 8.97 51.66 -12.58
N ASP A 299 8.55 52.94 -12.48
CA ASP A 299 7.70 53.40 -11.37
C ASP A 299 6.23 53.14 -11.71
N PHE A 300 5.60 52.26 -10.94
CA PHE A 300 4.17 51.89 -11.15
C PHE A 300 3.18 52.84 -10.42
N ASN A 301 3.70 53.88 -9.80
CA ASN A 301 2.90 54.94 -9.19
C ASN A 301 2.79 56.11 -10.20
N GLY A 302 1.81 55.90 -11.09
CA GLY A 302 1.36 56.99 -11.95
C GLY A 302 0.38 57.87 -11.21
#